data_e69842eb1150f583c1d69c46dfee059e
#
_entry.id   e69842eb1150f583c1d69c46dfee059e
#
_cell.length_a   1.000
_cell.length_b   1.000
_cell.length_c   1.000
_cell.angle_alpha   90.00
_cell.angle_beta   90.00
_cell.angle_gamma   90.00
#
_symmetry.space_group_name_H-M   'P 1'
#
loop_
_entity.id
_entity.type
_entity.pdbx_description
1 polymer ?
#
loop_
_entity_poly.entity_id
_entity_poly.type
_entity_poly.pdbx_seq_one_letter_code
_entity_poly.pdbx_strand_id
1 'polypeptide(L)'
;ILKKKIKNDAELLRLIKKSSVMNIGSGSEYSISNFAKIICKILNNKNRLSFNTNYPDGTMRKILDSSLIKSLGWKPKIKIKEGLTETINWYKKNYLN
;
A
#
# COMPACT_ATOMS: atom_id res chain seq x y z
N ILE A 1 -2.97 -18.58 -0.93
CA ILE A 1 -1.96 -17.74 -1.60
C ILE A 1 -0.55 -18.19 -1.19
N LEU A 2 -0.30 -18.32 0.09
CA LEU A 2 1.02 -18.74 0.59
C LEU A 2 1.29 -20.24 0.43
N LYS A 3 0.26 -21.03 0.25
CA LYS A 3 0.35 -22.51 0.17
C LYS A 3 1.20 -23.02 -1.00
N LYS A 4 1.34 -22.23 -2.05
CA LYS A 4 2.15 -22.64 -3.22
C LYS A 4 3.65 -22.69 -2.93
N LYS A 5 4.13 -21.92 -1.95
CA LYS A 5 5.55 -21.83 -1.61
C LYS A 5 5.91 -22.50 -0.30
N ILE A 6 4.96 -22.66 0.59
CA ILE A 6 5.17 -23.28 1.90
C ILE A 6 4.69 -24.73 1.82
N LYS A 7 5.61 -25.65 1.98
CA LYS A 7 5.32 -27.09 1.85
C LYS A 7 4.74 -27.69 3.13
N ASN A 8 5.09 -27.14 4.29
CA ASN A 8 4.63 -27.65 5.58
C ASN A 8 4.81 -26.61 6.69
N ASP A 9 4.28 -26.91 7.86
CA ASP A 9 4.34 -26.01 9.01
C ASP A 9 5.75 -25.80 9.54
N ALA A 10 6.63 -26.80 9.43
CA ALA A 10 8.01 -26.68 9.85
C ALA A 10 8.77 -25.65 9.01
N GLU A 11 8.52 -25.61 7.71
CA GLU A 11 9.10 -24.61 6.81
C GLU A 11 8.60 -23.21 7.15
N LEU A 12 7.30 -23.07 7.41
CA LEU A 12 6.71 -21.79 7.83
C LEU A 12 7.33 -21.30 9.14
N LEU A 13 7.44 -22.16 10.14
CA LEU A 13 8.04 -21.82 11.43
C LEU A 13 9.49 -21.38 11.27
N ARG A 14 10.25 -22.03 10.41
CA ARG A 14 11.63 -21.67 10.15
C ARG A 14 11.75 -20.28 9.55
N LEU A 15 10.86 -19.93 8.61
CA LEU A 15 10.83 -18.59 8.00
C LEU A 15 10.45 -17.52 9.02
N ILE A 16 9.48 -17.81 9.87
CA ILE A 16 9.05 -16.87 10.94
C ILE A 16 10.17 -16.65 11.95
N LYS A 17 10.88 -17.70 12.34
CA LYS A 17 12.03 -17.59 13.27
C LYS A 17 13.18 -16.80 12.68
N LYS A 18 13.41 -16.90 11.37
CA LYS A 18 14.47 -16.18 10.68
C LYS A 18 14.19 -14.70 10.62
N SER A 19 12.91 -14.33 10.50
CA SER A 19 12.48 -12.94 10.48
C SER A 19 11.23 -12.81 11.36
N SER A 20 11.36 -12.07 12.46
CA SER A 20 10.24 -11.85 13.39
C SER A 20 9.18 -10.91 12.82
N VAL A 21 9.46 -10.24 11.71
CA VAL A 21 8.56 -9.29 11.06
C VAL A 21 8.51 -9.57 9.58
N MET A 22 7.30 -9.51 9.01
CA MET A 22 7.11 -9.66 7.58
C MET A 22 6.45 -8.40 7.04
N ASN A 23 7.16 -7.69 6.19
CA ASN A 23 6.63 -6.48 5.56
C ASN A 23 5.70 -6.86 4.41
N ILE A 24 4.61 -6.13 4.31
CA ILE A 24 3.64 -6.28 3.22
C ILE A 24 3.47 -4.91 2.56
N GLY A 25 3.80 -4.83 1.30
CA GLY A 25 3.63 -3.62 0.51
C GLY A 25 3.64 -3.97 -0.97
N SER A 26 3.13 -3.07 -1.79
CA SER A 26 3.02 -3.32 -3.23
C SER A 26 4.37 -3.37 -3.93
N GLY A 27 5.37 -2.70 -3.39
CA GLY A 27 6.64 -2.47 -4.07
C GLY A 27 6.59 -1.30 -5.05
N SER A 28 5.43 -0.71 -5.27
CA SER A 28 5.27 0.49 -6.09
C SER A 28 5.45 1.73 -5.24
N GLU A 29 6.04 2.75 -5.82
CA GLU A 29 6.35 4.00 -5.12
C GLU A 29 5.69 5.17 -5.84
N TYR A 30 5.06 6.04 -5.06
CA TYR A 30 4.37 7.22 -5.58
C TYR A 30 4.76 8.44 -4.74
N SER A 31 4.93 9.58 -5.37
CA SER A 31 5.12 10.83 -4.64
C SER A 31 3.80 11.25 -3.96
N ILE A 32 3.91 12.06 -2.91
CA ILE A 32 2.74 12.63 -2.25
C ILE A 32 1.90 13.43 -3.25
N SER A 33 2.56 14.18 -4.12
CA SER A 33 1.89 14.93 -5.19
C SER A 33 1.06 14.00 -6.09
N ASN A 34 1.62 12.86 -6.49
CA ASN A 34 0.91 11.90 -7.33
C ASN A 34 -0.29 11.28 -6.61
N PHE A 35 -0.13 10.91 -5.34
CA PHE A 35 -1.26 10.42 -4.53
C PHE A 35 -2.38 11.45 -4.45
N ALA A 36 -2.02 12.70 -4.17
CA ALA A 36 -3.01 13.77 -4.06
C ALA A 36 -3.76 13.99 -5.38
N LYS A 37 -3.05 13.93 -6.50
CA LYS A 37 -3.68 14.05 -7.83
C LYS A 37 -4.64 12.91 -8.13
N ILE A 38 -4.27 11.69 -7.76
CA ILE A 38 -5.15 10.52 -7.94
C ILE A 38 -6.42 10.68 -7.10
N ILE A 39 -6.29 11.08 -5.84
CA ILE A 39 -7.42 11.28 -4.95
C ILE A 39 -8.34 12.39 -5.45
N CYS A 40 -7.77 13.52 -5.85
CA CYS A 40 -8.54 14.62 -6.42
C CYS A 40 -9.33 14.20 -7.66
N LYS A 41 -8.72 13.38 -8.52
CA LYS A 41 -9.38 12.87 -9.71
C LYS A 41 -10.54 11.95 -9.36
N ILE A 42 -10.37 11.05 -8.39
CA ILE A 42 -11.43 10.16 -7.93
C ILE A 42 -12.59 10.95 -7.33
N LEU A 43 -12.29 11.97 -6.54
CA LEU A 43 -13.28 12.83 -5.90
C LEU A 43 -13.92 13.85 -6.88
N ASN A 44 -13.42 13.90 -8.10
CA ASN A 44 -13.82 14.91 -9.08
C ASN A 44 -13.63 16.34 -8.53
N ASN A 45 -12.57 16.54 -7.77
CA ASN A 45 -12.22 17.82 -7.16
C ASN A 45 -11.31 18.59 -8.11
N LYS A 46 -11.80 19.73 -8.58
CA LYS A 46 -11.08 20.60 -9.54
C LYS A 46 -10.20 21.65 -8.88
N ASN A 47 -10.15 21.68 -7.55
CA ASN A 47 -9.32 22.64 -6.84
C ASN A 47 -7.84 22.36 -7.09
N ARG A 48 -7.06 23.43 -7.10
CA ARG A 48 -5.61 23.31 -7.23
C ARG A 48 -5.00 22.74 -5.97
N LEU A 49 -4.01 21.86 -6.15
CA LEU A 49 -3.16 21.43 -5.05
C LEU A 49 -2.20 22.56 -4.68
N SER A 50 -2.02 22.79 -3.39
CA SER A 50 -0.99 23.68 -2.90
C SER A 50 -0.16 22.98 -1.85
N PHE A 51 1.13 23.31 -1.80
CA PHE A 51 2.07 22.70 -0.87
C PHE A 51 2.50 23.73 0.16
N ASN A 52 2.37 23.37 1.43
CA ASN A 52 2.80 24.25 2.51
C ASN A 52 4.27 24.01 2.81
N THR A 53 5.12 24.89 2.29
CA THR A 53 6.57 24.82 2.45
C THR A 53 7.06 25.27 3.82
N ASN A 54 6.18 25.74 4.69
CA ASN A 54 6.55 26.14 6.06
C ASN A 54 6.79 24.95 6.98
N TYR A 55 6.37 23.75 6.56
CA TYR A 55 6.57 22.52 7.32
C TYR A 55 7.65 21.68 6.67
N PRO A 56 8.46 20.98 7.47
CA PRO A 56 9.51 20.11 6.93
C PRO A 56 8.90 18.94 6.18
N ASP A 57 9.59 18.47 5.16
CA ASP A 57 9.24 17.24 4.48
C ASP A 57 9.40 16.04 5.42
N GLY A 58 8.59 15.03 5.21
CA GLY A 58 8.75 13.76 5.88
C GLY A 58 9.87 12.93 5.26
N THR A 59 9.79 11.62 5.43
CA THR A 59 10.74 10.69 4.83
C THR A 59 10.66 10.77 3.31
N MET A 60 11.81 10.91 2.65
CA MET A 60 11.85 11.04 1.19
C MET A 60 11.31 9.80 0.48
N ARG A 61 11.56 8.62 1.03
CA ARG A 61 11.08 7.37 0.47
C ARG A 61 10.55 6.47 1.58
N LYS A 62 9.37 5.89 1.34
CA LYS A 62 8.73 4.93 2.24
C LYS A 62 8.28 3.71 1.46
N ILE A 63 9.22 3.02 0.86
CA ILE A 63 8.95 1.76 0.21
C ILE A 63 9.36 0.62 1.14
N LEU A 64 8.45 -0.33 1.37
CA LEU A 64 8.74 -1.49 2.19
C LEU A 64 9.37 -2.58 1.35
N ASP A 65 10.37 -3.25 1.92
CA ASP A 65 10.92 -4.46 1.31
C ASP A 65 9.98 -5.63 1.55
N SER A 66 9.21 -5.99 0.55
CA SER A 66 8.23 -7.08 0.59
C SER A 66 8.77 -8.36 -0.04
N SER A 67 10.09 -8.49 -0.18
CA SER A 67 10.69 -9.64 -0.84
C SER A 67 10.33 -10.97 -0.16
N LEU A 68 10.25 -11.00 1.17
CA LEU A 68 9.92 -12.21 1.91
C LEU A 68 8.52 -12.72 1.56
N ILE A 69 7.49 -11.88 1.69
CA ILE A 69 6.12 -12.32 1.40
C ILE A 69 5.94 -12.64 -0.09
N LYS A 70 6.61 -11.91 -0.97
CA LYS A 70 6.56 -12.20 -2.40
C LYS A 70 7.22 -13.54 -2.73
N SER A 71 8.29 -13.90 -2.03
CA SER A 71 8.95 -15.20 -2.18
C SER A 71 8.03 -16.36 -1.76
N LEU A 72 7.06 -16.09 -0.89
CA LEU A 72 6.06 -17.07 -0.44
C LEU A 72 4.86 -17.19 -1.38
N GLY A 73 4.86 -16.44 -2.48
CA GLY A 73 3.83 -16.53 -3.52
C GLY A 73 2.77 -15.43 -3.49
N TRP A 74 2.87 -14.50 -2.54
CA TRP A 74 1.93 -13.37 -2.50
C TRP A 74 2.31 -12.31 -3.55
N LYS A 75 1.29 -11.75 -4.17
CA LYS A 75 1.42 -10.61 -5.08
C LYS A 75 0.30 -9.61 -4.81
N PRO A 76 0.58 -8.29 -4.92
CA PRO A 76 -0.50 -7.32 -4.87
C PRO A 76 -1.42 -7.51 -6.08
N LYS A 77 -2.73 -7.50 -5.82
CA LYS A 77 -3.75 -7.72 -6.85
C LYS A 77 -4.53 -6.47 -7.20
N ILE A 78 -4.55 -5.51 -6.30
CA ILE A 78 -5.34 -4.28 -6.44
C ILE A 78 -4.39 -3.13 -6.72
N LYS A 79 -4.60 -2.44 -7.84
CA LYS A 79 -3.83 -1.26 -8.19
C LYS A 79 -4.25 -0.08 -7.33
N ILE A 80 -3.35 0.88 -7.14
CA ILE A 80 -3.58 2.01 -6.23
C ILE A 80 -4.85 2.79 -6.58
N LYS A 81 -5.12 3.02 -7.85
CA LYS A 81 -6.32 3.76 -8.27
C LYS A 81 -7.60 3.01 -7.91
N GLU A 82 -7.62 1.70 -8.13
CA GLU A 82 -8.75 0.85 -7.79
C GLU A 82 -8.97 0.80 -6.29
N GLY A 83 -7.90 0.59 -5.52
CA GLY A 83 -7.95 0.53 -4.07
C GLY A 83 -8.42 1.83 -3.45
N LEU A 84 -7.91 2.96 -3.93
CA LEU A 84 -8.34 4.26 -3.46
C LEU A 84 -9.80 4.54 -3.80
N THR A 85 -10.24 4.16 -4.99
CA THR A 85 -11.64 4.32 -5.39
C THR A 85 -12.58 3.54 -4.48
N GLU A 86 -12.26 2.29 -4.19
CA GLU A 86 -13.04 1.45 -3.28
C GLU A 86 -13.06 2.03 -1.87
N THR A 87 -11.92 2.47 -1.37
CA THR A 87 -11.78 3.04 -0.03
C THR A 87 -12.59 4.34 0.10
N ILE A 88 -12.52 5.21 -0.89
CA ILE A 88 -13.26 6.48 -0.88
C ILE A 88 -14.76 6.21 -0.96
N ASN A 89 -15.20 5.29 -1.81
CA ASN A 89 -16.61 4.93 -1.92
C ASN A 89 -17.14 4.33 -0.61
N TRP A 90 -16.35 3.47 0.02
CA TRP A 90 -16.69 2.91 1.32
C TRP A 90 -16.84 4.00 2.38
N TYR A 91 -15.91 4.95 2.41
CA TYR A 91 -15.95 6.07 3.36
C TYR A 91 -17.19 6.94 3.16
N LYS A 92 -17.49 7.29 1.93
CA LYS A 92 -18.68 8.07 1.60
C LYS A 92 -19.95 7.37 2.07
N LYS A 93 -20.05 6.08 1.81
CA LYS A 93 -21.22 5.28 2.18
C LYS A 93 -21.42 5.21 3.70
N ASN A 94 -20.35 5.07 4.47
CA ASN A 94 -20.42 4.79 5.89
C ASN A 94 -20.31 6.03 6.79
N TYR A 95 -19.74 7.14 6.30
CA TYR A 95 -19.46 8.30 7.13
C TYR A 95 -20.04 9.61 6.61
N LEU A 96 -20.39 9.72 5.34
CA LEU A 96 -20.87 10.97 4.76
C LEU A 96 -22.37 10.95 4.42
N ASN A 97 -23.04 9.86 4.65
CA ASN A 97 -24.50 9.75 4.45
C ASN A 97 -25.24 9.96 5.73
#